data_6eb8fddc47469b319962be37709299e4
#
_entry.id   6eb8fddc47469b319962be37709299e4
#
_cell.length_a   1.000
_cell.length_b   1.000
_cell.length_c   1.000
_cell.angle_alpha   90.00
_cell.angle_beta   90.00
_cell.angle_gamma   90.00
#
_symmetry.space_group_name_H-M   'P 1'
#
loop_
_entity.id
_entity.type
_entity.pdbx_description
1 polymer ?
#
loop_
_entity_poly.entity_id
_entity_poly.type
_entity_poly.pdbx_seq_one_letter_code
_entity_poly.pdbx_strand_id
1 'polypeptide(L)' 'MKLIYESEYLQLGLKIAYYRKLRGLTQEQLAERIEKTPAFIGHVEAPNISKAVSLDTLFDIAKALDLPAYKFLMFEDDP' A
#
# COMPACT_ATOMS: atom_id res chain seq x y z
N MET A 1 14.20 -9.64 10.81
CA MET A 1 13.11 -9.80 11.81
C MET A 1 11.82 -10.15 11.09
N LYS A 2 11.11 -11.12 11.62
CA LYS A 2 9.85 -11.54 11.02
C LYS A 2 8.72 -10.65 11.55
N LEU A 3 7.85 -10.18 10.66
CA LEU A 3 6.68 -9.39 11.04
C LEU A 3 5.60 -10.32 11.58
N ILE A 4 4.99 -9.92 12.71
CA ILE A 4 3.89 -10.69 13.31
C ILE A 4 2.67 -10.69 12.38
N TYR A 5 2.41 -9.53 11.74
CA TYR A 5 1.24 -9.33 10.90
C TYR A 5 1.60 -9.39 9.43
N GLU A 6 2.40 -10.38 9.05
CA GLU A 6 2.89 -10.52 7.69
C GLU A 6 1.76 -10.60 6.67
N SER A 7 0.75 -11.41 6.95
CA SER A 7 -0.38 -11.58 6.03
C SER A 7 -1.14 -10.27 5.84
N GLU A 8 -1.34 -9.52 6.92
CA GLU A 8 -2.06 -8.26 6.86
C GLU A 8 -1.29 -7.23 6.04
N TYR A 9 0.03 -7.17 6.18
CA TYR A 9 0.82 -6.23 5.38
C TYR A 9 0.87 -6.63 3.92
N LEU A 10 0.87 -7.93 3.62
CA LEU A 10 0.79 -8.37 2.24
C LEU A 10 -0.55 -7.96 1.61
N GLN A 11 -1.64 -8.15 2.34
CA GLN A 11 -2.96 -7.74 1.87
C GLN A 11 -3.05 -6.22 1.69
N LEU A 12 -2.48 -5.47 2.61
CA LEU A 12 -2.42 -4.01 2.50
C LEU A 12 -1.68 -3.60 1.24
N GLY A 13 -0.53 -4.22 0.97
CA GLY A 13 0.25 -3.92 -0.23
C GLY A 13 -0.52 -4.21 -1.50
N LEU A 14 -1.29 -5.31 -1.53
CA LEU A 14 -2.12 -5.64 -2.68
C LEU A 14 -3.23 -4.61 -2.90
N LYS A 15 -3.84 -4.12 -1.81
CA LYS A 15 -4.85 -3.07 -1.89
C LYS A 15 -4.25 -1.78 -2.43
N ILE A 16 -3.06 -1.42 -1.97
CA ILE A 16 -2.38 -0.22 -2.44
C ILE A 16 -2.12 -0.33 -3.94
N ALA A 17 -1.60 -1.47 -4.40
CA ALA A 17 -1.34 -1.69 -5.82
C ALA A 17 -2.64 -1.59 -6.64
N TYR A 18 -3.70 -2.21 -6.14
CA TYR A 18 -4.99 -2.20 -6.81
C TYR A 18 -5.51 -0.77 -7.02
N TYR A 19 -5.58 0.00 -5.94
CA TYR A 19 -6.11 1.35 -6.03
C TYR A 19 -5.18 2.30 -6.79
N ARG A 20 -3.86 2.10 -6.68
CA ARG A 20 -2.92 2.87 -7.47
C ARG A 20 -3.19 2.68 -8.97
N LYS A 21 -3.32 1.43 -9.39
CA LYS A 21 -3.58 1.12 -10.80
C LYS A 21 -4.93 1.63 -11.24
N LEU A 22 -5.92 1.54 -10.36
CA LEU A 22 -7.26 2.05 -10.64
C LEU A 22 -7.23 3.55 -10.93
N ARG A 23 -6.37 4.29 -10.24
CA ARG A 23 -6.19 5.72 -10.45
C ARG A 23 -5.25 6.04 -11.62
N GLY A 24 -4.70 5.02 -12.27
CA GLY A 24 -3.84 5.21 -13.43
C GLY A 24 -2.44 5.70 -13.09
N LEU A 25 -1.97 5.48 -11.87
CA LEU A 25 -0.65 5.93 -11.44
C LEU A 25 0.37 4.80 -11.51
N THR A 26 1.58 5.16 -11.95
CA THR A 26 2.72 4.24 -11.84
C THR A 26 3.24 4.24 -10.40
N GLN A 27 4.08 3.26 -10.08
CA GLN A 27 4.75 3.23 -8.77
C GLN A 27 5.58 4.49 -8.56
N GLU A 28 6.24 4.96 -9.61
CA GLU A 28 7.06 6.17 -9.55
C GLU A 28 6.21 7.39 -9.26
N GLN A 29 5.04 7.49 -9.90
CA GLN A 29 4.15 8.64 -9.68
C GLN A 29 3.59 8.65 -8.26
N LEU A 30 3.20 7.49 -7.74
CA LEU A 30 2.72 7.43 -6.37
C LEU A 30 3.85 7.79 -5.39
N ALA A 31 5.04 7.22 -5.61
CA ALA A 31 6.19 7.52 -4.75
C ALA A 31 6.47 9.00 -4.69
N GLU A 32 6.43 9.68 -5.84
CA GLU A 32 6.66 11.12 -5.90
C GLU A 32 5.64 11.88 -5.06
N ARG A 33 4.38 11.50 -5.16
CA ARG A 33 3.30 12.19 -4.44
C ARG A 33 3.41 12.08 -2.92
N ILE A 34 4.01 11.02 -2.43
CA ILE A 34 4.15 10.80 -0.99
C ILE A 34 5.58 10.96 -0.51
N GLU A 35 6.45 11.50 -1.37
CA GLU A 35 7.86 11.78 -1.04
C GLU A 35 8.61 10.53 -0.58
N LYS A 36 8.37 9.44 -1.27
CA LYS A 36 9.08 8.18 -1.06
C LYS A 36 9.75 7.78 -2.37
N THR A 37 10.52 6.69 -2.33
CA THR A 37 11.19 6.18 -3.52
C THR A 37 10.32 5.16 -4.24
N PRO A 38 10.52 4.99 -5.55
CA PRO A 38 9.82 3.91 -6.27
C PRO A 38 10.13 2.54 -5.68
N ALA A 39 11.34 2.32 -5.18
CA ALA A 39 11.71 1.06 -4.54
C ALA A 39 10.86 0.80 -3.30
N PHE A 40 10.57 1.85 -2.52
CA PHE A 40 9.70 1.72 -1.35
C PHE A 40 8.33 1.20 -1.77
N ILE A 41 7.71 1.83 -2.79
CA ILE A 41 6.40 1.40 -3.27
C ILE A 41 6.47 -0.02 -3.83
N GLY A 42 7.53 -0.33 -4.57
CA GLY A 42 7.72 -1.68 -5.10
C GLY A 42 7.77 -2.74 -4.00
N HIS A 43 8.44 -2.45 -2.90
CA HIS A 43 8.49 -3.38 -1.77
C HIS A 43 7.14 -3.49 -1.06
N VAL A 44 6.44 -2.37 -0.88
CA VAL A 44 5.12 -2.38 -0.24
C VAL A 44 4.13 -3.22 -1.03
N GLU A 45 4.19 -3.14 -2.35
CA GLU A 45 3.23 -3.82 -3.24
C GLU A 45 3.63 -5.23 -3.61
N ALA A 46 4.87 -5.64 -3.32
CA ALA A 46 5.35 -6.95 -3.75
C ALA A 46 4.59 -8.07 -3.04
N PRO A 47 4.08 -9.06 -3.80
CA PRO A 47 3.26 -10.12 -3.20
C PRO A 47 4.06 -11.09 -2.34
N ASN A 48 5.38 -11.06 -2.43
CA ASN A 48 6.25 -11.98 -1.69
C ASN A 48 7.14 -11.25 -0.67
N ILE A 49 6.91 -9.96 -0.45
CA ILE A 49 7.67 -9.18 0.51
C ILE A 49 6.69 -8.54 1.48
N SER A 50 6.87 -8.83 2.76
CA SER A 50 6.04 -8.23 3.80
C SER A 50 6.75 -6.98 4.31
N LYS A 51 6.20 -5.82 4.00
CA LYS A 51 6.77 -4.52 4.36
C LYS A 51 5.81 -3.77 5.24
N ALA A 52 6.26 -3.44 6.46
CA ALA A 52 5.43 -2.66 7.36
C ALA A 52 5.25 -1.24 6.83
N VAL A 53 4.04 -0.72 6.97
CA VAL A 53 3.68 0.62 6.54
C VAL A 53 3.13 1.36 7.74
N SER A 54 3.67 2.53 8.05
CA SER A 54 3.17 3.35 9.14
C SER A 54 1.80 3.93 8.78
N LEU A 55 1.03 4.31 9.80
CA LEU A 55 -0.24 4.98 9.55
C LEU A 55 -0.03 6.30 8.81
N ASP A 56 1.02 7.05 9.15
CA ASP A 56 1.30 8.29 8.43
C ASP A 56 1.48 8.04 6.95
N THR A 57 2.26 7.04 6.59
CA THR A 57 2.46 6.68 5.18
C THR A 57 1.17 6.22 4.54
N LEU A 58 0.37 5.41 5.26
CA LEU A 58 -0.91 4.97 4.75
C LEU A 58 -1.84 6.15 4.47
N PHE A 59 -1.89 7.11 5.39
CA PHE A 59 -2.70 8.30 5.19
C PHE A 59 -2.22 9.12 3.99
N ASP A 60 -0.90 9.22 3.80
CA ASP A 60 -0.34 9.89 2.62
C ASP A 60 -0.77 9.19 1.33
N ILE A 61 -0.71 7.86 1.32
CA ILE A 61 -1.12 7.07 0.16
C ILE A 61 -2.62 7.29 -0.12
N ALA A 62 -3.44 7.21 0.92
CA ALA A 62 -4.88 7.40 0.77
C ALA A 62 -5.20 8.77 0.19
N LYS A 63 -4.53 9.81 0.69
CA LYS A 63 -4.71 11.17 0.20
C LYS A 63 -4.26 11.28 -1.26
N ALA A 64 -3.12 10.70 -1.60
CA ALA A 64 -2.60 10.74 -2.96
C ALA A 64 -3.53 10.04 -3.95
N LEU A 65 -4.23 9.00 -3.50
CA LEU A 65 -5.14 8.22 -4.34
C LEU A 65 -6.59 8.70 -4.20
N ASP A 66 -6.82 9.74 -3.41
CA ASP A 66 -8.15 10.32 -3.20
C ASP A 66 -9.16 9.29 -2.73
N LEU A 67 -8.79 8.55 -1.69
CA LEU A 67 -9.63 7.52 -1.09
C LEU A 67 -9.54 7.61 0.42
N PRO A 68 -10.62 7.24 1.13
CA PRO A 68 -10.52 7.15 2.58
C PRO A 68 -9.59 6.00 2.98
N ALA A 69 -8.80 6.22 4.03
CA ALA A 69 -7.79 5.26 4.44
C ALA A 69 -8.36 3.89 4.77
N TYR A 70 -9.59 3.82 5.29
CA TYR A 70 -10.18 2.54 5.69
C TYR A 70 -10.31 1.56 4.52
N LYS A 71 -10.39 2.06 3.29
CA LYS A 71 -10.52 1.19 2.13
C LYS A 71 -9.31 0.28 1.94
N PHE A 72 -8.14 0.74 2.40
CA PHE A 72 -6.91 -0.04 2.28
C PHE A 72 -6.82 -1.11 3.36
N LEU A 73 -7.64 -1.01 4.40
CA LEU A 73 -7.65 -1.95 5.52
C LEU A 73 -8.86 -2.89 5.48
N MET A 74 -9.67 -2.79 4.46
CA MET A 74 -10.80 -3.70 4.27
C MET A 74 -10.29 -4.97 3.65
N PHE A 75 -9.74 -5.84 4.47
CA PHE A 75 -9.30 -7.14 4.03
C PHE A 75 -10.53 -8.03 3.96
N GLU A 76 -10.72 -8.61 2.79
CA GLU A 76 -11.88 -9.47 2.62
C GLU A 76 -11.61 -10.80 3.29
N ASP A 77 -12.47 -11.11 4.24
CA ASP A 77 -12.48 -12.44 4.77
C ASP A 77 -13.38 -13.24 3.88
N ASP A 78 -12.82 -14.23 3.24
CA ASP A 78 -13.64 -15.13 2.49
C ASP A 78 -14.58 -15.83 3.45
N PRO A 79 -15.86 -15.78 3.17
CA PRO A 79 -16.81 -16.51 4.01
C PRO A 79 -16.51 -17.99 4.03
#